data_a6b8fc0d4d556a8a2f7489d4fa81d234
#
_entry.id   a6b8fc0d4d556a8a2f7489d4fa81d234
#
_cell.length_a   1.000
_cell.length_b   1.000
_cell.length_c   1.000
_cell.angle_alpha   90.00
_cell.angle_beta   90.00
_cell.angle_gamma   90.00
#
_symmetry.space_group_name_H-M   'P 1'
#
loop_
_entity.id
_entity.type
_entity.pdbx_description
1 polymer ?
#
loop_
_entity_poly.entity_id
_entity_poly.type
_entity_poly.pdbx_seq_one_letter_code
_entity_poly.pdbx_strand_id
1 'polypeptide(L)'
;MTRILSLLLAVPLVALVPLQSASAQLGEQFLLIGTLEKFTLNVADPGAPLLKGATMRVSGHDVVIPRNLLIRFPTRFISPQQVFDEAPAGSTRSGLALDDNGPVPFEVEITGNIVGTRYIAGLVAISQVSLATGGGYITSIDGVGRMRIGAVPGAPTPADATVQLNDPKGRFGPITTGLDTRFQVDSDNPSVTAETGYPMCVSVGGSPAYCAAVNRSVPGRLLVMGPTGLTPSPAGGLPVPPCPACDPTKMAPLRVGDAIVYTGILHKVSPSQRIITAFSIIANVGIYTRPGTNPAYVRIEGSLEGTAGSPTPRIPPVASSPFLPDEVQDRFKVEGFTTDPSRALDIYAIDVNGTTGKETVRRLFTLEPKEPPRGRFFKVVGKNSGILFGRPSTLRGNTRELMIRLGPIIPDGTDVATLPDPALMIRGAGDEGVFPGRYIAPVDEYIFAENKLPGDRLVPNDFECLAFLVNGSGPLDGTGPVVGQLTPWPNTIAAPVLDCGTRAALP
;
A
#
# COMPACT_ATOMS: atom_id res chain seq x y z
N MET A 1 -49.48 -28.67 -81.19
CA MET A 1 -48.05 -28.51 -80.97
C MET A 1 -47.81 -27.35 -79.99
N THR A 2 -47.80 -27.66 -78.73
CA THR A 2 -47.76 -26.65 -77.66
C THR A 2 -46.50 -26.97 -76.83
N ARG A 3 -45.51 -26.09 -76.85
CA ARG A 3 -44.29 -26.22 -76.06
C ARG A 3 -44.51 -25.58 -74.66
N ILE A 4 -44.38 -26.41 -73.65
CA ILE A 4 -44.40 -25.99 -72.27
C ILE A 4 -42.95 -25.58 -71.85
N LEU A 5 -42.79 -24.33 -71.42
CA LEU A 5 -41.54 -23.81 -70.95
C LEU A 5 -41.49 -23.95 -69.41
N SER A 6 -40.63 -24.84 -68.91
CA SER A 6 -40.45 -25.06 -67.49
C SER A 6 -39.43 -23.98 -66.92
N LEU A 7 -39.95 -23.11 -66.06
CA LEU A 7 -39.16 -22.12 -65.33
C LEU A 7 -38.62 -22.76 -64.05
N LEU A 8 -37.36 -23.06 -64.00
CA LEU A 8 -36.64 -23.46 -62.75
C LEU A 8 -36.37 -22.24 -61.88
N LEU A 9 -37.09 -22.12 -60.74
CA LEU A 9 -36.78 -21.18 -59.66
C LEU A 9 -35.59 -21.71 -58.88
N ALA A 10 -34.44 -21.05 -59.00
CA ALA A 10 -33.31 -21.27 -58.11
C ALA A 10 -33.53 -20.49 -56.79
N VAL A 11 -33.81 -21.20 -55.71
CA VAL A 11 -33.88 -20.66 -54.36
C VAL A 11 -32.45 -20.57 -53.83
N PRO A 12 -31.94 -19.40 -53.45
CA PRO A 12 -30.63 -19.30 -52.82
C PRO A 12 -30.69 -19.94 -51.44
N LEU A 13 -29.88 -20.96 -51.22
CA LEU A 13 -29.62 -21.59 -49.93
C LEU A 13 -28.81 -20.59 -49.10
N VAL A 14 -29.49 -19.79 -48.25
CA VAL A 14 -28.83 -18.97 -47.26
C VAL A 14 -28.26 -19.90 -46.19
N ALA A 15 -26.97 -20.14 -46.23
CA ALA A 15 -26.26 -20.85 -45.17
C ALA A 15 -26.39 -20.02 -43.87
N LEU A 16 -27.26 -20.51 -42.97
CA LEU A 16 -27.28 -20.06 -41.58
C LEU A 16 -25.96 -20.48 -40.94
N VAL A 17 -25.00 -19.57 -40.93
CA VAL A 17 -23.84 -19.68 -40.06
C VAL A 17 -24.38 -19.57 -38.61
N PRO A 18 -24.22 -20.58 -37.77
CA PRO A 18 -24.61 -20.44 -36.38
C PRO A 18 -23.73 -19.33 -35.79
N LEU A 19 -24.33 -18.21 -35.41
CA LEU A 19 -23.75 -17.26 -34.51
C LEU A 19 -23.53 -18.03 -33.20
N GLN A 20 -22.35 -18.61 -33.05
CA GLN A 20 -21.88 -19.03 -31.74
C GLN A 20 -21.83 -17.76 -30.90
N SER A 21 -22.87 -17.59 -30.10
CA SER A 21 -22.80 -16.65 -28.98
C SER A 21 -21.58 -17.06 -28.19
N ALA A 22 -20.50 -16.31 -28.30
CA ALA A 22 -19.38 -16.43 -27.38
C ALA A 22 -19.98 -16.18 -25.99
N SER A 23 -20.35 -17.25 -25.30
CA SER A 23 -20.73 -17.17 -23.91
C SER A 23 -19.46 -16.63 -23.22
N ALA A 24 -19.55 -15.41 -22.79
CA ALA A 24 -18.48 -14.80 -22.04
C ALA A 24 -18.19 -15.70 -20.84
N GLN A 25 -17.00 -16.25 -20.81
CA GLN A 25 -16.59 -17.14 -19.75
C GLN A 25 -16.41 -16.30 -18.50
N LEU A 26 -17.33 -16.46 -17.54
CA LEU A 26 -17.22 -15.83 -16.23
C LEU A 26 -15.90 -16.25 -15.60
N GLY A 27 -15.11 -15.29 -15.15
CA GLY A 27 -13.89 -15.55 -14.41
C GLY A 27 -14.20 -16.23 -13.06
N GLU A 28 -13.16 -16.71 -12.41
CA GLU A 28 -13.19 -17.14 -11.01
C GLU A 28 -12.08 -16.41 -10.27
N GLN A 29 -12.30 -16.07 -9.03
CA GLN A 29 -11.26 -15.43 -8.23
C GLN A 29 -10.12 -16.40 -7.91
N PHE A 30 -8.92 -15.86 -7.74
CA PHE A 30 -7.79 -16.58 -7.15
C PHE A 30 -6.98 -15.68 -6.23
N LEU A 31 -6.32 -16.31 -5.29
CA LEU A 31 -5.26 -15.73 -4.45
C LEU A 31 -4.05 -16.66 -4.55
N LEU A 32 -2.90 -16.11 -4.89
CA LEU A 32 -1.60 -16.81 -4.86
C LEU A 32 -0.68 -16.07 -3.91
N ILE A 33 -0.12 -16.80 -2.95
CA ILE A 33 0.94 -16.32 -2.07
C ILE A 33 2.08 -17.31 -2.18
N GLY A 34 3.27 -16.83 -2.47
CA GLY A 34 4.43 -17.72 -2.58
C GLY A 34 5.68 -17.02 -3.10
N THR A 35 6.71 -17.83 -3.27
CA THR A 35 7.98 -17.34 -3.81
C THR A 35 7.84 -16.93 -5.27
N LEU A 36 8.41 -15.79 -5.62
CA LEU A 36 8.53 -15.33 -7.00
C LEU A 36 9.57 -16.21 -7.72
N GLU A 37 9.10 -17.16 -8.53
CA GLU A 37 9.96 -18.11 -9.24
C GLU A 37 10.60 -17.47 -10.48
N LYS A 38 9.78 -16.74 -11.25
CA LYS A 38 10.20 -16.08 -12.50
C LYS A 38 9.44 -14.77 -12.68
N PHE A 39 10.13 -13.76 -13.19
CA PHE A 39 9.51 -12.49 -13.58
C PHE A 39 10.02 -12.09 -14.97
N THR A 40 9.10 -11.92 -15.90
CA THR A 40 9.44 -11.61 -17.31
C THR A 40 8.64 -10.41 -17.77
N LEU A 41 9.35 -9.36 -18.19
CA LEU A 41 8.75 -8.16 -18.75
C LEU A 41 8.26 -8.45 -20.19
N ASN A 42 7.06 -7.97 -20.53
CA ASN A 42 6.56 -8.01 -21.91
C ASN A 42 7.11 -6.82 -22.71
N VAL A 43 8.30 -6.99 -23.26
CA VAL A 43 9.00 -5.94 -24.02
C VAL A 43 8.30 -5.54 -25.32
N ALA A 44 7.42 -6.40 -25.84
CA ALA A 44 6.67 -6.17 -27.08
C ALA A 44 5.41 -5.32 -26.88
N ASP A 45 5.02 -5.04 -25.63
CA ASP A 45 3.82 -4.22 -25.37
C ASP A 45 3.99 -2.82 -25.98
N PRO A 46 3.01 -2.37 -26.79
CA PRO A 46 2.99 -1.01 -27.28
C PRO A 46 2.66 -0.04 -26.14
N GLY A 47 3.15 1.16 -26.21
CA GLY A 47 2.83 2.22 -25.25
C GLY A 47 4.05 2.88 -24.64
N ALA A 48 3.82 3.73 -23.65
CA ALA A 48 4.90 4.40 -22.94
C ALA A 48 5.84 3.39 -22.27
N PRO A 49 7.13 3.67 -22.18
CA PRO A 49 8.12 2.75 -21.61
C PRO A 49 7.74 2.21 -20.22
N LEU A 50 7.09 3.02 -19.41
CA LEU A 50 6.71 2.67 -18.03
C LEU A 50 5.49 1.75 -17.93
N LEU A 51 4.74 1.52 -19.02
CA LEU A 51 3.44 0.85 -18.97
C LEU A 51 3.44 -0.49 -19.69
N LYS A 52 4.48 -1.28 -19.51
CA LYS A 52 4.58 -2.65 -20.03
C LYS A 52 3.96 -3.63 -19.04
N GLY A 53 3.27 -4.63 -19.57
CA GLY A 53 2.85 -5.79 -18.82
C GLY A 53 3.98 -6.76 -18.55
N ALA A 54 3.68 -7.81 -17.82
CA ALA A 54 4.64 -8.83 -17.45
C ALA A 54 3.98 -10.19 -17.26
N THR A 55 4.79 -11.21 -17.03
CA THR A 55 4.36 -12.51 -16.52
C THR A 55 5.15 -12.84 -15.27
N MET A 56 4.48 -13.23 -14.22
CA MET A 56 5.08 -13.77 -13.00
C MET A 56 4.75 -15.26 -12.87
N ARG A 57 5.73 -16.05 -12.47
CA ARG A 57 5.53 -17.43 -12.07
C ARG A 57 5.60 -17.54 -10.56
N VAL A 58 4.52 -18.05 -9.97
CA VAL A 58 4.35 -18.19 -8.51
C VAL A 58 3.64 -19.50 -8.22
N SER A 59 4.20 -20.32 -7.35
CA SER A 59 3.65 -21.62 -6.99
C SER A 59 3.30 -22.49 -8.20
N GLY A 60 4.15 -22.43 -9.24
CA GLY A 60 3.99 -23.15 -10.50
C GLY A 60 2.99 -22.56 -11.49
N HIS A 61 2.29 -21.47 -11.16
CA HIS A 61 1.32 -20.80 -12.03
C HIS A 61 1.95 -19.60 -12.74
N ASP A 62 1.71 -19.49 -14.06
CA ASP A 62 2.06 -18.31 -14.83
C ASP A 62 0.91 -17.30 -14.77
N VAL A 63 1.16 -16.15 -14.17
CA VAL A 63 0.18 -15.08 -13.97
C VAL A 63 0.50 -13.90 -14.88
N VAL A 64 -0.48 -13.47 -15.65
CA VAL A 64 -0.38 -12.27 -16.49
C VAL A 64 -0.54 -11.03 -15.62
N ILE A 65 0.44 -10.14 -15.69
CA ILE A 65 0.39 -8.83 -15.07
C ILE A 65 0.01 -7.82 -16.16
N PRO A 66 -1.18 -7.23 -16.10
CA PRO A 66 -1.62 -6.24 -17.07
C PRO A 66 -0.70 -5.00 -17.08
N ARG A 67 -0.56 -4.39 -18.24
CA ARG A 67 0.36 -3.26 -18.44
C ARG A 67 0.02 -1.99 -17.63
N ASN A 68 -1.21 -1.85 -17.18
CA ASN A 68 -1.70 -0.75 -16.35
C ASN A 68 -1.67 -1.05 -14.85
N LEU A 69 -1.18 -2.23 -14.45
CA LEU A 69 -1.10 -2.62 -13.06
C LEU A 69 0.19 -2.08 -12.43
N LEU A 70 0.07 -1.39 -11.31
CA LEU A 70 1.20 -1.08 -10.45
C LEU A 70 1.40 -2.19 -9.42
N ILE A 71 2.65 -2.55 -9.22
CA ILE A 71 3.06 -3.52 -8.21
C ILE A 71 3.33 -2.78 -6.91
N ARG A 72 2.69 -3.22 -5.83
CA ARG A 72 2.94 -2.69 -4.49
C ARG A 72 4.27 -3.23 -3.95
N PHE A 73 5.17 -2.34 -3.65
CA PHE A 73 6.33 -2.55 -2.80
C PHE A 73 6.07 -2.01 -1.40
N PRO A 74 6.87 -2.32 -0.40
CA PRO A 74 6.58 -1.94 0.98
C PRO A 74 6.32 -0.45 1.22
N THR A 75 6.95 0.42 0.44
CA THR A 75 6.86 1.88 0.62
C THR A 75 6.37 2.65 -0.60
N ARG A 76 6.04 1.96 -1.69
CA ARG A 76 5.60 2.62 -2.93
C ARG A 76 4.98 1.65 -3.94
N PHE A 77 4.31 2.23 -4.94
CA PHE A 77 3.83 1.51 -6.12
C PHE A 77 4.74 1.81 -7.32
N ILE A 78 5.12 0.77 -8.07
CA ILE A 78 5.93 0.91 -9.29
C ILE A 78 5.40 0.02 -10.40
N SER A 79 5.61 0.43 -11.65
CA SER A 79 5.22 -0.38 -12.81
C SER A 79 6.13 -1.60 -12.98
N PRO A 80 5.70 -2.64 -13.72
CA PRO A 80 6.57 -3.76 -14.07
C PRO A 80 7.87 -3.31 -14.73
N GLN A 81 7.85 -2.28 -15.59
CA GLN A 81 9.07 -1.75 -16.21
C GLN A 81 10.04 -1.18 -15.17
N GLN A 82 9.53 -0.38 -14.23
CA GLN A 82 10.36 0.20 -13.17
C GLN A 82 11.00 -0.86 -12.26
N VAL A 83 10.33 -2.02 -12.05
CA VAL A 83 10.94 -3.13 -11.30
C VAL A 83 12.26 -3.56 -11.92
N PHE A 84 12.34 -3.59 -13.27
CA PHE A 84 13.57 -3.94 -13.98
C PHE A 84 14.55 -2.78 -14.06
N ASP A 85 14.07 -1.56 -14.33
CA ASP A 85 14.94 -0.38 -14.50
C ASP A 85 15.65 0.01 -13.20
N GLU A 86 15.01 -0.22 -12.06
CA GLU A 86 15.56 0.10 -10.74
C GLU A 86 16.22 -1.10 -10.05
N ALA A 87 16.39 -2.23 -10.76
CA ALA A 87 17.11 -3.37 -10.21
C ALA A 87 18.56 -2.96 -9.86
N PRO A 88 19.11 -3.43 -8.73
CA PRO A 88 20.47 -3.11 -8.32
C PRO A 88 21.49 -3.45 -9.42
N ALA A 89 22.53 -2.63 -9.54
CA ALA A 89 23.60 -2.86 -10.50
C ALA A 89 24.21 -4.27 -10.33
N GLY A 90 24.33 -5.00 -11.43
CA GLY A 90 24.78 -6.38 -11.44
C GLY A 90 23.69 -7.42 -11.18
N SER A 91 22.45 -7.00 -10.92
CA SER A 91 21.31 -7.92 -10.87
C SER A 91 21.06 -8.52 -12.27
N THR A 92 20.70 -9.80 -12.28
CA THR A 92 20.19 -10.44 -13.48
C THR A 92 18.69 -10.14 -13.58
N ARG A 93 18.23 -9.65 -14.71
CA ARG A 93 16.81 -9.30 -14.95
C ARG A 93 16.22 -8.44 -13.82
N SER A 94 15.13 -8.91 -13.17
CA SER A 94 14.48 -8.20 -12.06
C SER A 94 15.31 -8.25 -10.76
N GLY A 95 16.18 -9.24 -10.61
CA GLY A 95 16.91 -9.50 -9.38
C GLY A 95 16.06 -9.96 -8.20
N LEU A 96 14.78 -10.28 -8.44
CA LEU A 96 13.80 -10.67 -7.39
C LEU A 96 13.38 -12.13 -7.49
N ALA A 97 13.38 -12.70 -8.68
CA ALA A 97 12.93 -14.06 -8.93
C ALA A 97 14.02 -15.10 -8.63
N LEU A 98 13.62 -16.32 -8.31
CA LEU A 98 14.56 -17.45 -8.14
C LEU A 98 15.43 -17.65 -9.39
N ASP A 99 14.82 -17.56 -10.58
CA ASP A 99 15.53 -17.69 -11.86
C ASP A 99 16.55 -16.57 -12.11
N ASP A 100 16.51 -15.50 -11.35
CA ASP A 100 17.46 -14.39 -11.42
C ASP A 100 18.72 -14.63 -10.57
N ASN A 101 18.84 -15.81 -9.93
CA ASN A 101 19.94 -16.15 -9.01
C ASN A 101 20.11 -15.15 -7.87
N GLY A 102 19.02 -14.52 -7.45
CA GLY A 102 19.00 -13.60 -6.32
C GLY A 102 19.47 -14.27 -5.02
N PRO A 103 20.11 -13.53 -4.11
CA PRO A 103 20.64 -14.09 -2.86
C PRO A 103 19.57 -14.53 -1.89
N VAL A 104 18.34 -14.08 -2.06
CA VAL A 104 17.20 -14.33 -1.19
C VAL A 104 15.92 -14.35 -2.02
N PRO A 105 15.04 -15.34 -1.85
CA PRO A 105 13.76 -15.37 -2.53
C PRO A 105 12.86 -14.22 -2.04
N PHE A 106 12.11 -13.62 -2.95
CA PHE A 106 11.06 -12.67 -2.63
C PHE A 106 9.71 -13.37 -2.65
N GLU A 107 8.85 -12.96 -1.74
CA GLU A 107 7.46 -13.39 -1.66
C GLU A 107 6.59 -12.43 -2.45
N VAL A 108 5.63 -12.99 -3.14
CA VAL A 108 4.62 -12.23 -3.86
C VAL A 108 3.24 -12.71 -3.47
N GLU A 109 2.35 -11.74 -3.29
CA GLU A 109 0.91 -11.96 -3.13
C GLU A 109 0.20 -11.41 -4.35
N ILE A 110 -0.61 -12.26 -5.01
CA ILE A 110 -1.36 -11.89 -6.21
C ILE A 110 -2.83 -12.26 -6.01
N THR A 111 -3.69 -11.27 -6.11
CA THR A 111 -5.14 -11.47 -6.21
C THR A 111 -5.59 -11.16 -7.62
N GLY A 112 -6.42 -12.03 -8.21
CA GLY A 112 -6.85 -11.87 -9.59
C GLY A 112 -8.04 -12.73 -9.97
N ASN A 113 -8.27 -12.83 -11.28
CA ASN A 113 -9.32 -13.67 -11.88
C ASN A 113 -8.72 -14.69 -12.84
N ILE A 114 -9.27 -15.92 -12.80
CA ILE A 114 -9.02 -16.95 -13.80
C ILE A 114 -10.00 -16.71 -14.94
N VAL A 115 -9.49 -16.38 -16.13
CA VAL A 115 -10.30 -16.15 -17.33
C VAL A 115 -9.91 -17.18 -18.38
N GLY A 116 -10.77 -18.13 -18.63
CA GLY A 116 -10.42 -19.31 -19.42
C GLY A 116 -9.38 -20.18 -18.72
N THR A 117 -8.20 -20.27 -19.31
CA THR A 117 -7.06 -21.01 -18.75
C THR A 117 -5.97 -20.07 -18.19
N ARG A 118 -6.25 -18.77 -18.12
CA ARG A 118 -5.24 -17.75 -17.78
C ARG A 118 -5.51 -17.15 -16.41
N TYR A 119 -4.48 -17.08 -15.59
CA TYR A 119 -4.47 -16.31 -14.37
C TYR A 119 -4.13 -14.85 -14.72
N ILE A 120 -5.00 -13.92 -14.38
CA ILE A 120 -4.81 -12.48 -14.66
C ILE A 120 -4.85 -11.72 -13.35
N ALA A 121 -3.75 -11.03 -13.03
CA ALA A 121 -3.62 -10.28 -11.80
C ALA A 121 -4.48 -9.01 -11.82
N GLY A 122 -5.10 -8.71 -10.68
CA GLY A 122 -5.75 -7.45 -10.37
C GLY A 122 -4.97 -6.64 -9.35
N LEU A 123 -4.34 -7.32 -8.38
CA LEU A 123 -3.47 -6.73 -7.38
C LEU A 123 -2.21 -7.58 -7.26
N VAL A 124 -1.07 -6.93 -7.10
CA VAL A 124 0.23 -7.60 -6.87
C VAL A 124 0.98 -6.86 -5.78
N ALA A 125 1.47 -7.58 -4.79
CA ALA A 125 2.39 -7.07 -3.78
C ALA A 125 3.66 -7.93 -3.73
N ILE A 126 4.82 -7.29 -3.69
CA ILE A 126 6.12 -7.95 -3.53
C ILE A 126 6.74 -7.47 -2.23
N SER A 127 7.12 -8.40 -1.39
CA SER A 127 7.77 -8.10 -0.11
C SER A 127 8.63 -9.25 0.40
N GLN A 128 9.38 -8.97 1.44
CA GLN A 128 10.04 -9.99 2.28
C GLN A 128 9.60 -9.82 3.75
N VAL A 129 8.39 -9.36 3.98
CA VAL A 129 7.92 -9.00 5.33
C VAL A 129 8.02 -10.16 6.31
N SER A 130 7.72 -11.39 5.86
CA SER A 130 7.83 -12.59 6.70
C SER A 130 9.25 -13.04 6.96
N LEU A 131 10.22 -12.61 6.14
CA LEU A 131 11.60 -13.10 6.20
C LEU A 131 12.57 -12.15 6.89
N ALA A 132 12.29 -10.83 6.89
CA ALA A 132 13.21 -9.81 7.39
C ALA A 132 12.55 -8.82 8.38
N THR A 133 11.43 -9.21 8.98
CA THR A 133 10.85 -8.49 10.13
C THR A 133 11.39 -9.09 11.42
N GLY A 134 11.84 -8.23 12.31
CA GLY A 134 12.35 -8.65 13.61
C GLY A 134 12.29 -7.53 14.64
N GLY A 135 12.56 -7.90 15.88
CA GLY A 135 12.59 -6.95 16.99
C GLY A 135 13.66 -7.30 18.02
N GLY A 136 13.98 -6.33 18.83
CA GLY A 136 14.96 -6.47 19.92
C GLY A 136 15.41 -5.11 20.41
N TYR A 137 16.46 -5.11 21.22
CA TYR A 137 17.08 -3.90 21.74
C TYR A 137 18.23 -3.46 20.85
N ILE A 138 18.36 -2.17 20.61
CA ILE A 138 19.58 -1.61 20.03
C ILE A 138 20.70 -1.84 21.03
N THR A 139 21.67 -2.68 20.68
CA THR A 139 22.82 -3.00 21.55
C THR A 139 24.04 -2.12 21.23
N SER A 140 24.15 -1.67 19.98
CA SER A 140 25.13 -0.67 19.56
C SER A 140 24.70 0.02 18.27
N ILE A 141 25.24 1.23 18.01
CA ILE A 141 25.15 1.96 16.76
C ILE A 141 26.59 2.33 16.37
N ASP A 142 27.03 1.96 15.16
CA ASP A 142 28.37 2.23 14.69
C ASP A 142 28.51 3.61 14.03
N GLY A 143 29.73 3.96 13.62
CA GLY A 143 30.04 5.26 13.01
C GLY A 143 29.45 5.50 11.61
N VAL A 144 28.78 4.50 11.02
CA VAL A 144 28.08 4.61 9.74
C VAL A 144 26.57 4.39 9.84
N GLY A 145 26.06 4.28 11.08
CA GLY A 145 24.62 4.14 11.36
C GLY A 145 24.09 2.71 11.30
N ARG A 146 24.94 1.70 11.26
CA ARG A 146 24.52 0.32 11.43
C ARG A 146 24.21 0.04 12.88
N MET A 147 23.09 -0.60 13.11
CA MET A 147 22.62 -0.99 14.43
C MET A 147 22.82 -2.48 14.65
N ARG A 148 23.27 -2.84 15.85
CA ARG A 148 23.21 -4.22 16.34
C ARG A 148 21.93 -4.37 17.15
N ILE A 149 21.15 -5.40 16.85
CA ILE A 149 19.86 -5.65 17.50
C ILE A 149 19.92 -7.02 18.17
N GLY A 150 19.79 -7.01 19.49
CA GLY A 150 19.93 -8.21 20.32
C GLY A 150 18.91 -8.29 21.44
N ALA A 151 19.05 -9.31 22.26
CA ALA A 151 18.11 -9.62 23.33
C ALA A 151 18.31 -8.79 24.61
N VAL A 152 19.52 -8.24 24.82
CA VAL A 152 19.89 -7.54 26.06
C VAL A 152 20.28 -6.09 25.76
N PRO A 153 19.63 -5.10 26.39
CA PRO A 153 19.95 -3.70 26.17
C PRO A 153 21.43 -3.37 26.46
N GLY A 154 22.11 -2.74 25.49
CA GLY A 154 23.47 -2.25 25.66
C GLY A 154 24.56 -3.35 25.74
N ALA A 155 24.23 -4.61 25.53
CA ALA A 155 25.16 -5.73 25.58
C ALA A 155 25.26 -6.44 24.22
N PRO A 156 26.08 -5.93 23.27
CA PRO A 156 26.20 -6.51 21.95
C PRO A 156 26.83 -7.90 21.98
N THR A 157 26.29 -8.82 21.19
CA THR A 157 26.81 -10.18 21.04
C THR A 157 27.06 -10.49 19.55
N PRO A 158 27.91 -11.48 19.22
CA PRO A 158 28.10 -11.89 17.83
C PRO A 158 26.80 -12.35 17.14
N ALA A 159 25.83 -12.83 17.91
CA ALA A 159 24.54 -13.33 17.43
C ALA A 159 23.53 -12.23 17.08
N ASP A 160 23.80 -10.97 17.45
CA ASP A 160 22.89 -9.85 17.18
C ASP A 160 22.72 -9.62 15.68
N ALA A 161 21.48 -9.33 15.26
CA ALA A 161 21.22 -8.92 13.90
C ALA A 161 21.90 -7.59 13.57
N THR A 162 22.43 -7.47 12.37
CA THR A 162 22.93 -6.17 11.87
C THR A 162 21.86 -5.54 10.98
N VAL A 163 21.40 -4.35 11.36
CA VAL A 163 20.35 -3.61 10.67
C VAL A 163 20.91 -2.26 10.20
N GLN A 164 20.68 -1.92 8.95
CA GLN A 164 21.04 -0.62 8.36
C GLN A 164 19.83 -0.06 7.64
N LEU A 165 19.57 1.25 7.79
CA LEU A 165 18.51 1.88 7.00
C LEU A 165 18.86 1.85 5.50
N ASN A 166 17.88 1.60 4.66
CA ASN A 166 17.96 1.85 3.23
C ASN A 166 17.45 3.27 2.94
N ASP A 167 18.30 4.24 3.18
CA ASP A 167 17.98 5.68 3.14
C ASP A 167 18.90 6.41 2.15
N PRO A 168 18.67 6.26 0.84
CA PRO A 168 19.54 6.84 -0.18
C PRO A 168 19.48 8.37 -0.23
N LYS A 169 18.50 8.98 0.42
CA LYS A 169 18.29 10.43 0.49
C LYS A 169 18.65 11.05 1.85
N GLY A 170 19.04 10.22 2.82
CA GLY A 170 19.40 10.70 4.15
C GLY A 170 18.25 11.35 4.91
N ARG A 171 17.02 10.82 4.80
CA ARG A 171 15.86 11.37 5.50
C ARG A 171 15.92 11.18 7.00
N PHE A 172 16.43 10.01 7.44
CA PHE A 172 16.41 9.62 8.86
C PHE A 172 17.78 9.31 9.43
N GLY A 173 18.82 9.29 8.60
CA GLY A 173 20.15 8.91 9.02
C GLY A 173 21.20 9.20 7.96
N PRO A 174 22.39 8.62 8.08
CA PRO A 174 23.41 8.72 7.05
C PRO A 174 22.91 8.23 5.69
N ILE A 175 23.30 8.91 4.62
CA ILE A 175 23.00 8.51 3.26
C ILE A 175 23.59 7.13 3.01
N THR A 176 22.77 6.22 2.50
CA THR A 176 23.18 4.87 2.13
C THR A 176 23.19 4.70 0.61
N THR A 177 24.19 3.99 0.10
CA THR A 177 24.37 3.77 -1.35
C THR A 177 24.54 2.29 -1.66
N GLY A 178 24.26 1.90 -2.90
CA GLY A 178 24.44 0.52 -3.38
C GLY A 178 23.43 -0.48 -2.85
N LEU A 179 22.34 -0.02 -2.23
CA LEU A 179 21.23 -0.84 -1.78
C LEU A 179 20.08 -0.81 -2.81
N ASP A 180 19.18 -1.80 -2.73
CA ASP A 180 18.02 -1.87 -3.62
C ASP A 180 17.00 -0.78 -3.28
N THR A 181 16.91 0.25 -4.13
CA THR A 181 16.05 1.42 -3.92
C THR A 181 14.56 1.11 -3.99
N ARG A 182 14.16 -0.05 -4.53
CA ARG A 182 12.77 -0.50 -4.53
C ARG A 182 12.26 -0.79 -3.11
N PHE A 183 13.19 -1.04 -2.17
CA PHE A 183 12.94 -1.29 -0.75
C PHE A 183 13.57 -0.21 0.15
N GLN A 184 13.54 1.03 -0.28
CA GLN A 184 14.04 2.17 0.51
C GLN A 184 12.99 2.64 1.53
N VAL A 185 13.42 3.53 2.43
CA VAL A 185 12.51 4.27 3.30
C VAL A 185 11.45 5.03 2.50
N ASP A 186 10.29 5.22 3.10
CA ASP A 186 9.16 5.90 2.47
C ASP A 186 9.50 7.36 2.13
N SER A 187 9.01 7.83 0.98
CA SER A 187 9.19 9.21 0.53
C SER A 187 8.22 10.19 1.17
N ASP A 188 7.06 9.72 1.59
CA ASP A 188 5.96 10.54 2.09
C ASP A 188 5.84 10.52 3.60
N ASN A 189 6.18 9.41 4.23
CA ASN A 189 5.92 9.18 5.64
C ASN A 189 7.20 8.99 6.45
N PRO A 190 7.15 9.23 7.77
CA PRO A 190 8.21 8.82 8.66
C PRO A 190 8.38 7.30 8.69
N SER A 191 9.48 6.79 8.15
CA SER A 191 9.83 5.36 8.17
C SER A 191 10.55 4.95 9.45
N VAL A 192 11.14 5.90 10.16
CA VAL A 192 11.77 5.68 11.47
C VAL A 192 10.98 6.47 12.48
N THR A 193 10.23 5.78 13.35
CA THR A 193 9.26 6.43 14.23
C THR A 193 9.31 5.90 15.65
N ALA A 194 8.89 6.76 16.59
CA ALA A 194 8.29 6.32 17.84
C ALA A 194 6.96 5.60 17.54
N GLU A 195 6.46 4.81 18.48
CA GLU A 195 5.15 4.12 18.36
C GLU A 195 4.01 5.10 18.07
N THR A 196 4.08 6.31 18.64
CA THR A 196 3.11 7.38 18.42
C THR A 196 3.16 8.04 17.04
N GLY A 197 4.12 7.67 16.17
CA GLY A 197 4.32 8.27 14.86
C GLY A 197 5.29 9.46 14.83
N TYR A 198 5.88 9.83 15.96
CA TYR A 198 6.90 10.90 15.99
C TYR A 198 8.15 10.46 15.20
N PRO A 199 8.69 11.28 14.28
CA PRO A 199 9.84 10.91 13.47
C PRO A 199 11.09 10.77 14.34
N MET A 200 11.78 9.66 14.13
CA MET A 200 13.05 9.37 14.79
C MET A 200 14.20 9.31 13.78
N CYS A 201 15.42 9.33 14.26
CA CYS A 201 16.62 9.39 13.43
C CYS A 201 17.74 8.52 13.99
N VAL A 202 18.60 8.05 13.09
CA VAL A 202 19.88 7.42 13.44
C VAL A 202 20.94 8.51 13.52
N SER A 203 21.42 8.80 14.73
CA SER A 203 22.46 9.79 14.96
C SER A 203 23.84 9.16 14.84
N VAL A 204 24.70 9.76 14.04
CA VAL A 204 26.10 9.35 13.86
C VAL A 204 27.01 10.57 14.08
N GLY A 205 28.11 10.38 14.81
CA GLY A 205 29.10 11.44 15.01
C GLY A 205 28.67 12.58 15.94
N GLY A 206 27.81 12.29 16.93
CA GLY A 206 27.31 13.28 17.88
C GLY A 206 25.83 13.58 17.71
N SER A 207 25.42 14.86 17.78
CA SER A 207 24.05 15.31 17.61
C SER A 207 23.94 16.14 16.33
N PRO A 208 23.77 15.54 15.15
CA PRO A 208 23.60 16.32 13.93
C PRO A 208 22.34 17.19 14.03
N ALA A 209 22.30 18.29 13.29
CA ALA A 209 21.25 19.31 13.39
C ALA A 209 19.82 18.74 13.18
N TYR A 210 19.69 17.71 12.37
CA TYR A 210 18.41 17.05 12.10
C TYR A 210 17.98 16.08 13.20
N CYS A 211 18.91 15.60 14.05
CA CYS A 211 18.71 14.53 15.02
C CYS A 211 19.01 15.06 16.42
N ALA A 212 18.06 15.77 17.02
CA ALA A 212 18.28 16.56 18.22
C ALA A 212 18.34 15.70 19.49
N ALA A 213 19.52 15.62 20.11
CA ALA A 213 19.70 14.88 21.37
C ALA A 213 18.78 15.37 22.49
N VAL A 214 18.44 16.66 22.48
CA VAL A 214 17.50 17.25 23.44
C VAL A 214 16.13 16.63 23.41
N ASN A 215 15.70 16.12 22.25
CA ASN A 215 14.40 15.45 22.10
C ASN A 215 14.29 14.09 22.82
N ARG A 216 15.37 13.64 23.42
CA ARG A 216 15.45 12.46 24.27
C ARG A 216 16.20 12.76 25.58
N SER A 217 16.18 14.04 26.04
CA SER A 217 16.85 14.46 27.29
C SER A 217 16.15 13.95 28.55
N VAL A 218 14.84 13.71 28.48
CA VAL A 218 14.08 13.15 29.60
C VAL A 218 14.33 11.64 29.68
N PRO A 219 14.65 11.11 30.88
CA PRO A 219 14.77 9.66 31.05
C PRO A 219 13.46 8.91 30.76
N GLY A 220 13.59 7.67 30.30
CA GLY A 220 12.46 6.82 30.04
C GLY A 220 11.97 6.78 28.59
N ARG A 221 10.84 6.11 28.39
CA ARG A 221 10.25 5.84 27.08
C ARG A 221 9.06 6.74 26.72
N LEU A 222 8.64 7.58 27.66
CA LEU A 222 7.48 8.47 27.49
C LEU A 222 7.92 9.91 27.72
N LEU A 223 7.51 10.80 26.84
CA LEU A 223 7.70 12.25 27.00
C LEU A 223 6.67 13.02 26.18
N VAL A 224 6.35 14.25 26.64
CA VAL A 224 5.61 15.23 25.86
C VAL A 224 6.51 16.45 25.60
N MET A 225 6.58 16.88 24.35
CA MET A 225 7.34 18.06 23.97
C MET A 225 6.58 19.32 24.39
N GLY A 226 7.10 20.00 25.40
CA GLY A 226 6.48 21.20 25.93
C GLY A 226 6.62 21.33 27.46
N PRO A 227 6.19 22.46 28.02
CA PRO A 227 6.37 22.79 29.43
C PRO A 227 5.46 22.00 30.39
N THR A 228 4.40 21.39 29.90
CA THR A 228 3.42 20.66 30.72
C THR A 228 3.35 19.21 30.27
N GLY A 229 3.32 18.28 31.22
CA GLY A 229 3.10 16.87 30.96
C GLY A 229 1.64 16.55 30.62
N LEU A 230 1.39 15.33 30.19
CA LEU A 230 0.04 14.80 30.03
C LEU A 230 -0.34 14.03 31.30
N THR A 231 -1.52 14.33 31.84
CA THR A 231 -2.09 13.59 32.97
C THR A 231 -2.68 12.27 32.49
N PRO A 232 -2.62 11.20 33.32
CA PRO A 232 -3.26 9.94 32.98
C PRO A 232 -4.78 10.11 32.82
N SER A 233 -5.35 9.34 31.92
CA SER A 233 -6.79 9.13 31.90
C SER A 233 -7.26 8.49 33.22
N PRO A 234 -8.52 8.72 33.66
CA PRO A 234 -9.10 8.03 34.81
C PRO A 234 -9.02 6.50 34.78
N ALA A 235 -8.81 5.91 33.61
CA ALA A 235 -8.63 4.48 33.43
C ALA A 235 -7.24 3.94 33.85
N GLY A 236 -6.37 4.80 34.36
CA GLY A 236 -5.04 4.45 34.84
C GLY A 236 -3.99 4.46 33.72
N GLY A 237 -2.87 5.01 33.99
CA GLY A 237 -1.69 5.08 33.13
C GLY A 237 -0.61 5.88 33.84
N LEU A 238 0.62 5.75 33.38
CA LEU A 238 1.71 6.60 33.91
C LEU A 238 1.58 8.02 33.35
N PRO A 239 1.82 9.06 34.16
CA PRO A 239 1.89 10.42 33.67
C PRO A 239 3.01 10.52 32.63
N VAL A 240 2.78 11.26 31.56
CA VAL A 240 3.79 11.53 30.54
C VAL A 240 4.58 12.78 30.96
N PRO A 241 5.87 12.67 31.25
CA PRO A 241 6.65 13.79 31.74
C PRO A 241 6.86 14.85 30.66
N PRO A 242 6.91 16.14 31.05
CA PRO A 242 7.19 17.22 30.11
C PRO A 242 8.66 17.24 29.69
N CYS A 243 8.90 17.77 28.49
CA CYS A 243 10.23 18.09 27.97
C CYS A 243 10.24 19.53 27.43
N PRO A 244 10.41 20.54 28.32
CA PRO A 244 10.34 21.95 27.94
C PRO A 244 11.39 22.36 26.89
N ALA A 245 12.55 21.70 26.88
CA ALA A 245 13.65 21.97 25.96
C ALA A 245 13.54 21.20 24.63
N CYS A 246 12.59 20.27 24.50
CA CYS A 246 12.41 19.50 23.27
C CYS A 246 11.91 20.37 22.13
N ASP A 247 12.46 20.14 20.94
CA ASP A 247 12.12 20.84 19.70
C ASP A 247 11.31 19.94 18.78
N PRO A 248 9.99 20.15 18.65
CA PRO A 248 9.13 19.30 17.83
C PRO A 248 9.40 19.44 16.32
N THR A 249 10.19 20.41 15.88
CA THR A 249 10.60 20.59 14.49
C THR A 249 11.84 19.78 14.10
N LYS A 250 12.33 18.93 15.00
CA LYS A 250 13.50 18.07 14.78
C LYS A 250 13.20 16.64 15.19
N MET A 251 13.82 15.69 14.52
CA MET A 251 13.69 14.27 14.86
C MET A 251 14.30 13.94 16.22
N ALA A 252 13.83 12.88 16.83
CA ALA A 252 14.37 12.34 18.08
C ALA A 252 15.32 11.17 17.80
N PRO A 253 16.52 11.11 18.42
CA PRO A 253 17.47 10.04 18.15
C PRO A 253 17.01 8.69 18.69
N LEU A 254 17.24 7.63 17.91
CA LEU A 254 17.31 6.27 18.41
C LEU A 254 18.53 6.13 19.32
N ARG A 255 18.41 5.33 20.38
CA ARG A 255 19.45 5.15 21.39
C ARG A 255 19.74 3.67 21.65
N VAL A 256 20.95 3.39 22.05
CA VAL A 256 21.29 2.09 22.63
C VAL A 256 20.37 1.84 23.82
N GLY A 257 19.77 0.66 23.87
CA GLY A 257 18.76 0.28 24.85
C GLY A 257 17.30 0.50 24.42
N ASP A 258 17.04 1.16 23.30
CA ASP A 258 15.68 1.21 22.73
C ASP A 258 15.27 -0.16 22.23
N ALA A 259 14.06 -0.56 22.59
CA ALA A 259 13.40 -1.71 21.96
C ALA A 259 12.79 -1.26 20.64
N ILE A 260 13.09 -1.96 19.55
CA ILE A 260 12.60 -1.62 18.22
C ILE A 260 12.00 -2.84 17.53
N VAL A 261 11.10 -2.57 16.60
CA VAL A 261 10.72 -3.49 15.53
C VAL A 261 11.22 -2.88 14.22
N TYR A 262 11.85 -3.71 13.40
CA TYR A 262 12.30 -3.31 12.08
C TYR A 262 11.69 -4.20 11.00
N THR A 263 11.51 -3.65 9.80
CA THR A 263 11.12 -4.38 8.60
C THR A 263 12.04 -3.98 7.47
N GLY A 264 12.53 -4.97 6.74
CA GLY A 264 13.50 -4.75 5.67
C GLY A 264 13.67 -5.97 4.79
N ILE A 265 14.72 -5.96 4.00
CA ILE A 265 15.14 -7.11 3.20
C ILE A 265 16.53 -7.59 3.64
N LEU A 266 16.78 -8.87 3.48
CA LEU A 266 18.09 -9.44 3.75
C LEU A 266 19.02 -9.12 2.58
N HIS A 267 20.10 -8.42 2.87
CA HIS A 267 21.12 -8.01 1.90
C HIS A 267 22.43 -8.77 2.15
N LYS A 268 23.00 -9.32 1.10
CA LYS A 268 24.29 -10.03 1.15
C LYS A 268 25.43 -9.07 0.86
N VAL A 269 26.19 -8.71 1.89
CA VAL A 269 27.38 -7.84 1.77
C VAL A 269 28.58 -8.61 1.28
N SER A 270 28.74 -9.86 1.72
CA SER A 270 29.81 -10.77 1.30
C SER A 270 29.32 -12.21 1.39
N PRO A 271 30.10 -13.22 0.93
CA PRO A 271 29.71 -14.63 1.06
C PRO A 271 29.35 -15.08 2.48
N SER A 272 29.97 -14.47 3.48
CA SER A 272 29.79 -14.82 4.90
C SER A 272 29.00 -13.77 5.70
N GLN A 273 28.71 -12.60 5.11
CA GLN A 273 28.07 -11.49 5.83
C GLN A 273 26.76 -11.08 5.18
N ARG A 274 25.70 -11.14 5.97
CA ARG A 274 24.38 -10.60 5.60
C ARG A 274 23.99 -9.53 6.61
N ILE A 275 23.28 -8.52 6.12
CA ILE A 275 22.68 -7.47 6.94
C ILE A 275 21.22 -7.33 6.54
N ILE A 276 20.42 -6.77 7.42
CA ILE A 276 19.05 -6.36 7.10
C ILE A 276 19.08 -4.91 6.68
N THR A 277 18.65 -4.62 5.46
CA THR A 277 18.46 -3.26 4.98
C THR A 277 17.02 -2.86 5.22
N ALA A 278 16.80 -2.10 6.29
CA ALA A 278 15.49 -1.75 6.79
C ALA A 278 14.90 -0.56 6.03
N PHE A 279 13.64 -0.67 5.67
CA PHE A 279 12.83 0.43 5.15
C PHE A 279 11.85 0.98 6.21
N SER A 280 11.71 0.30 7.35
CA SER A 280 10.89 0.75 8.48
C SER A 280 11.50 0.35 9.81
N ILE A 281 11.49 1.27 10.78
CA ILE A 281 11.88 1.03 12.17
C ILE A 281 10.87 1.74 13.08
N ILE A 282 10.29 0.98 14.00
CA ILE A 282 9.38 1.51 15.02
C ILE A 282 10.02 1.27 16.39
N ALA A 283 10.28 2.34 17.12
CA ALA A 283 10.78 2.25 18.48
C ALA A 283 9.63 2.24 19.50
N ASN A 284 9.71 1.35 20.46
CA ASN A 284 8.78 1.31 21.59
C ASN A 284 8.99 2.50 22.53
N VAL A 285 8.70 3.68 22.00
CA VAL A 285 8.83 4.99 22.65
C VAL A 285 7.55 5.78 22.37
N GLY A 286 6.99 6.41 23.40
CA GLY A 286 5.84 7.29 23.28
C GLY A 286 6.28 8.76 23.33
N ILE A 287 6.42 9.39 22.16
CA ILE A 287 6.73 10.82 22.05
C ILE A 287 5.46 11.54 21.61
N TYR A 288 5.01 12.46 22.47
CA TYR A 288 3.82 13.29 22.22
C TYR A 288 4.24 14.72 21.93
N THR A 289 3.51 15.39 21.09
CA THR A 289 3.67 16.84 20.85
C THR A 289 2.75 17.61 21.79
N ARG A 290 3.00 18.90 21.93
CA ARG A 290 2.17 19.77 22.78
C ARG A 290 0.75 19.81 22.22
N PRO A 291 -0.28 19.59 23.07
CA PRO A 291 -1.67 19.59 22.65
C PRO A 291 -2.07 20.85 21.87
N GLY A 292 -2.79 20.66 20.75
CA GLY A 292 -3.33 21.72 19.90
C GLY A 292 -2.28 22.54 19.13
N THR A 293 -1.01 22.11 19.08
CA THR A 293 0.06 22.86 18.43
C THR A 293 0.66 22.09 17.26
N ASN A 294 1.26 22.80 16.32
CA ASN A 294 2.08 22.22 15.25
C ASN A 294 3.58 22.35 15.59
N PRO A 295 4.43 21.44 15.08
CA PRO A 295 4.05 20.24 14.30
C PRO A 295 3.49 19.13 15.20
N ALA A 296 2.60 18.32 14.64
CA ALA A 296 2.15 17.07 15.21
C ALA A 296 2.23 15.98 14.13
N TYR A 297 2.27 14.72 14.53
CA TYR A 297 2.49 13.58 13.62
C TYR A 297 1.40 12.54 13.81
N VAL A 298 1.24 11.74 12.78
CA VAL A 298 0.28 10.64 12.76
C VAL A 298 0.92 9.45 12.04
N ARG A 299 0.55 8.24 12.41
CA ARG A 299 0.99 6.99 11.78
C ARG A 299 -0.18 6.04 11.65
N ILE A 300 -0.39 5.50 10.45
CA ILE A 300 -1.30 4.37 10.22
C ILE A 300 -0.56 3.08 10.56
N GLU A 301 -1.23 2.18 11.26
CA GLU A 301 -0.75 0.83 11.57
C GLU A 301 -1.38 -0.22 10.68
N GLY A 302 -2.61 0.02 10.26
CA GLY A 302 -3.34 -0.90 9.42
C GLY A 302 -4.59 -0.25 8.82
N SER A 303 -4.93 -0.70 7.62
CA SER A 303 -6.11 -0.27 6.89
C SER A 303 -6.70 -1.43 6.09
N LEU A 304 -8.02 -1.40 5.94
CA LEU A 304 -8.75 -2.41 5.22
C LEU A 304 -9.93 -1.77 4.50
N GLU A 305 -10.13 -2.12 3.26
CA GLU A 305 -11.29 -1.73 2.48
C GLU A 305 -12.03 -2.96 1.94
N GLY A 306 -13.36 -2.96 2.05
CA GLY A 306 -14.19 -3.95 1.39
C GLY A 306 -14.48 -3.53 -0.05
N THR A 307 -14.53 -4.48 -0.95
CA THR A 307 -14.87 -4.27 -2.35
C THR A 307 -15.96 -5.24 -2.78
N ALA A 308 -16.75 -4.85 -3.80
CA ALA A 308 -17.81 -5.69 -4.34
C ALA A 308 -17.24 -6.76 -5.27
N GLY A 309 -17.88 -7.92 -5.30
CA GLY A 309 -17.65 -8.93 -6.33
C GLY A 309 -18.62 -8.78 -7.50
N SER A 310 -18.28 -9.38 -8.63
CA SER A 310 -19.19 -9.44 -9.78
C SER A 310 -20.31 -10.43 -9.52
N PRO A 311 -21.58 -10.11 -9.89
CA PRO A 311 -22.69 -11.05 -9.81
C PRO A 311 -22.41 -12.30 -10.63
N THR A 312 -22.55 -13.47 -10.03
CA THR A 312 -22.40 -14.75 -10.73
C THR A 312 -23.77 -15.39 -10.93
N PRO A 313 -24.14 -15.79 -12.16
CA PRO A 313 -25.38 -16.53 -12.40
C PRO A 313 -25.40 -17.83 -11.60
N ARG A 314 -26.48 -18.08 -10.90
CA ARG A 314 -26.70 -19.34 -10.18
C ARG A 314 -26.97 -20.48 -11.14
N ILE A 315 -26.29 -21.61 -10.97
CA ILE A 315 -26.48 -22.80 -11.80
C ILE A 315 -26.83 -23.98 -10.91
N PRO A 316 -28.04 -24.56 -11.00
CA PRO A 316 -29.20 -24.11 -11.82
C PRO A 316 -29.82 -22.81 -11.26
N PRO A 317 -30.43 -22.02 -12.13
CA PRO A 317 -31.11 -20.81 -11.66
C PRO A 317 -32.30 -21.19 -10.75
N VAL A 318 -32.46 -20.46 -9.64
CA VAL A 318 -33.63 -20.57 -8.76
C VAL A 318 -34.55 -19.38 -8.96
N ALA A 319 -35.84 -19.62 -8.93
CA ALA A 319 -36.86 -18.64 -9.29
C ALA A 319 -36.83 -17.39 -8.38
N SER A 320 -36.37 -17.53 -7.14
CA SER A 320 -36.30 -16.43 -6.15
C SER A 320 -35.07 -15.55 -6.26
N SER A 321 -33.99 -16.06 -6.90
CA SER A 321 -32.78 -15.28 -7.17
C SER A 321 -31.97 -15.99 -8.27
N PRO A 322 -31.97 -15.49 -9.50
CA PRO A 322 -31.19 -16.06 -10.59
C PRO A 322 -29.68 -15.84 -10.44
N PHE A 323 -29.28 -14.97 -9.55
CA PHE A 323 -27.88 -14.68 -9.23
C PHE A 323 -27.58 -15.10 -7.81
N LEU A 324 -26.35 -15.53 -7.57
CA LEU A 324 -25.84 -15.59 -6.22
C LEU A 324 -25.84 -14.18 -5.67
N PRO A 325 -26.44 -13.96 -4.50
CA PRO A 325 -26.24 -12.71 -3.82
C PRO A 325 -24.79 -12.68 -3.37
N ASP A 326 -23.95 -11.96 -4.08
CA ASP A 326 -22.61 -11.67 -3.63
C ASP A 326 -22.69 -11.03 -2.25
N GLU A 327 -21.83 -11.43 -1.34
CA GLU A 327 -21.64 -10.67 -0.13
C GLU A 327 -20.90 -9.40 -0.50
N VAL A 328 -21.66 -8.37 -0.81
CA VAL A 328 -21.10 -7.05 -1.06
C VAL A 328 -20.40 -6.58 0.21
N GLN A 329 -19.12 -6.33 0.10
CA GLN A 329 -18.29 -5.87 1.21
C GLN A 329 -18.08 -4.36 1.10
N ASP A 330 -18.78 -3.61 1.93
CA ASP A 330 -18.52 -2.19 2.18
C ASP A 330 -17.98 -2.07 3.62
N ARG A 331 -16.85 -2.73 3.88
CA ARG A 331 -16.16 -2.67 5.16
C ARG A 331 -15.01 -1.69 5.07
N PHE A 332 -14.81 -0.97 6.13
CA PHE A 332 -13.67 -0.07 6.26
C PHE A 332 -13.06 -0.23 7.65
N LYS A 333 -11.75 -0.34 7.70
CA LYS A 333 -10.99 -0.29 8.95
C LYS A 333 -9.79 0.63 8.76
N VAL A 334 -9.51 1.44 9.77
CA VAL A 334 -8.24 2.16 9.89
C VAL A 334 -7.86 2.25 11.35
N GLU A 335 -6.60 2.04 11.65
CA GLU A 335 -6.05 2.16 12.98
C GLU A 335 -4.64 2.73 12.96
N GLY A 336 -4.25 3.35 14.06
CA GLY A 336 -2.92 3.94 14.21
C GLY A 336 -2.79 4.84 15.43
N PHE A 337 -1.79 5.71 15.40
CA PHE A 337 -1.47 6.63 16.49
C PHE A 337 -1.29 8.06 16.02
N THR A 338 -1.50 9.00 16.93
CA THR A 338 -1.14 10.41 16.77
C THR A 338 -0.32 10.88 17.95
N THR A 339 0.59 11.81 17.70
CA THR A 339 1.36 12.47 18.75
C THR A 339 0.57 13.53 19.50
N ASP A 340 -0.57 13.98 18.93
CA ASP A 340 -1.47 14.96 19.57
C ASP A 340 -2.87 14.37 19.75
N PRO A 341 -3.13 13.68 20.86
CA PRO A 341 -4.42 13.06 21.13
C PRO A 341 -5.57 14.05 21.42
N SER A 342 -5.28 15.35 21.49
CA SER A 342 -6.30 16.39 21.69
C SER A 342 -6.99 16.84 20.39
N ARG A 343 -6.50 16.36 19.22
CA ARG A 343 -6.97 16.82 17.91
C ARG A 343 -7.68 15.71 17.14
N ALA A 344 -8.75 16.10 16.48
CA ALA A 344 -9.42 15.26 15.52
C ALA A 344 -8.52 14.98 14.29
N LEU A 345 -8.79 13.85 13.66
CA LEU A 345 -8.08 13.34 12.48
C LEU A 345 -9.08 13.23 11.33
N ASP A 346 -8.77 13.81 10.20
CA ASP A 346 -9.56 13.63 8.99
C ASP A 346 -8.96 12.52 8.12
N ILE A 347 -9.82 11.62 7.66
CA ILE A 347 -9.48 10.49 6.81
C ILE A 347 -9.94 10.79 5.40
N TYR A 348 -9.05 10.61 4.44
CA TYR A 348 -9.29 10.83 3.02
C TYR A 348 -8.92 9.59 2.22
N ALA A 349 -9.69 9.32 1.19
CA ALA A 349 -9.26 8.47 0.08
C ALA A 349 -8.45 9.31 -0.91
N ILE A 350 -7.46 8.71 -1.54
CA ILE A 350 -6.72 9.32 -2.65
C ILE A 350 -7.27 8.76 -3.95
N ASP A 351 -8.01 9.57 -4.68
CA ASP A 351 -8.57 9.21 -5.98
C ASP A 351 -7.58 9.61 -7.09
N VAL A 352 -7.28 8.66 -7.99
CA VAL A 352 -6.34 8.86 -9.10
C VAL A 352 -7.12 9.13 -10.38
N ASN A 353 -6.79 10.22 -11.08
CA ASN A 353 -7.31 10.49 -12.40
C ASN A 353 -6.53 9.64 -13.43
N GLY A 354 -7.19 8.64 -14.02
CA GLY A 354 -6.57 7.71 -14.95
C GLY A 354 -6.05 8.34 -16.25
N THR A 355 -6.50 9.56 -16.59
CA THR A 355 -6.03 10.28 -17.78
C THR A 355 -4.76 11.05 -17.53
N THR A 356 -4.63 11.64 -16.34
CA THR A 356 -3.53 12.57 -16.04
C THR A 356 -2.55 12.02 -14.99
N GLY A 357 -2.90 10.93 -14.31
CA GLY A 357 -2.17 10.44 -13.14
C GLY A 357 -2.32 11.34 -11.90
N LYS A 358 -3.09 12.42 -12.01
CA LYS A 358 -3.28 13.37 -10.93
C LYS A 358 -4.02 12.73 -9.76
N GLU A 359 -3.46 12.85 -8.58
CA GLU A 359 -4.04 12.37 -7.34
C GLU A 359 -4.77 13.50 -6.61
N THR A 360 -5.98 13.22 -6.16
CA THR A 360 -6.83 14.18 -5.44
C THR A 360 -7.43 13.54 -4.20
N VAL A 361 -7.65 14.35 -3.17
CA VAL A 361 -8.27 13.84 -1.94
C VAL A 361 -9.78 13.83 -2.03
N ARG A 362 -10.38 12.83 -1.37
CA ARG A 362 -11.81 12.70 -1.10
C ARG A 362 -12.02 12.38 0.38
N ARG A 363 -12.66 13.28 1.10
CA ARG A 363 -12.88 13.10 2.54
C ARG A 363 -13.86 11.97 2.80
N LEU A 364 -13.50 11.07 3.71
CA LEU A 364 -14.36 9.99 4.16
C LEU A 364 -15.07 10.36 5.47
N PHE A 365 -14.33 10.68 6.51
CA PHE A 365 -14.87 11.02 7.83
C PHE A 365 -13.80 11.65 8.75
N THR A 366 -14.24 12.11 9.92
CA THR A 366 -13.37 12.58 11.01
C THR A 366 -13.35 11.56 12.13
N LEU A 367 -12.17 11.34 12.72
CA LEU A 367 -11.94 10.52 13.89
C LEU A 367 -11.48 11.37 15.07
N GLU A 368 -12.01 11.05 16.23
CA GLU A 368 -11.46 11.51 17.50
C GLU A 368 -10.57 10.40 18.08
N PRO A 369 -9.30 10.71 18.44
CA PRO A 369 -8.46 9.74 19.11
C PRO A 369 -9.11 9.25 20.39
N LYS A 370 -9.12 7.93 20.58
CA LYS A 370 -9.63 7.33 21.80
C LYS A 370 -8.52 7.27 22.85
N GLU A 371 -8.93 7.36 24.10
CA GLU A 371 -8.04 7.17 25.25
C GLU A 371 -6.83 8.12 25.28
N PRO A 372 -7.03 9.45 25.37
CA PRO A 372 -5.93 10.33 25.77
C PRO A 372 -5.35 9.86 27.12
N PRO A 373 -4.02 9.82 27.33
CA PRO A 373 -2.99 10.39 26.46
C PRO A 373 -2.43 9.46 25.39
N ARG A 374 -2.96 8.24 25.21
CA ARG A 374 -2.33 7.23 24.34
C ARG A 374 -2.31 7.59 22.86
N GLY A 375 -3.25 8.42 22.40
CA GLY A 375 -3.29 8.89 21.01
C GLY A 375 -3.65 7.83 19.99
N ARG A 376 -4.15 6.67 20.41
CA ARG A 376 -4.60 5.62 19.50
C ARG A 376 -5.93 6.01 18.86
N PHE A 377 -6.04 5.84 17.57
CA PHE A 377 -7.31 5.91 16.87
C PHE A 377 -7.65 4.57 16.23
N PHE A 378 -8.95 4.35 16.14
CA PHE A 378 -9.46 3.11 15.56
C PHE A 378 -10.87 3.35 15.04
N LYS A 379 -11.13 2.97 13.79
CA LYS A 379 -12.44 2.99 13.18
C LYS A 379 -12.69 1.71 12.42
N VAL A 380 -13.81 1.08 12.73
CA VAL A 380 -14.38 -0.01 11.92
C VAL A 380 -15.76 0.41 11.50
N VAL A 381 -16.05 0.21 10.24
CA VAL A 381 -17.36 0.40 9.66
C VAL A 381 -17.82 -0.93 9.08
N GLY A 382 -19.03 -1.32 9.44
CA GLY A 382 -19.62 -2.58 8.99
C GLY A 382 -20.07 -2.55 7.54
N LYS A 383 -20.60 -3.68 7.08
CA LYS A 383 -21.12 -3.87 5.73
C LYS A 383 -22.17 -2.81 5.36
N ASN A 384 -22.21 -2.42 4.09
CA ASN A 384 -23.21 -1.51 3.51
C ASN A 384 -23.33 -0.15 4.21
N SER A 385 -22.22 0.37 4.71
CA SER A 385 -22.20 1.66 5.40
C SER A 385 -22.35 2.87 4.48
N GLY A 386 -22.10 2.69 3.17
CA GLY A 386 -22.07 3.77 2.19
C GLY A 386 -20.89 4.72 2.33
N ILE A 387 -19.90 4.39 3.18
CA ILE A 387 -18.71 5.25 3.39
C ILE A 387 -17.81 5.23 2.17
N LEU A 388 -17.52 4.04 1.65
CA LEU A 388 -16.63 3.88 0.49
C LEU A 388 -17.38 4.13 -0.82
N PHE A 389 -18.51 3.44 -0.99
CA PHE A 389 -19.25 3.48 -2.25
C PHE A 389 -20.20 4.66 -2.38
N GLY A 390 -20.46 5.38 -1.29
CA GLY A 390 -21.37 6.50 -1.29
C GLY A 390 -22.84 6.07 -1.44
N ARG A 391 -23.69 7.02 -1.86
CA ARG A 391 -25.08 6.74 -2.23
C ARG A 391 -25.16 6.52 -3.75
N PRO A 392 -26.19 5.86 -4.26
CA PRO A 392 -26.33 5.49 -5.68
C PRO A 392 -26.05 6.60 -6.69
N SER A 393 -26.17 7.87 -6.32
CA SER A 393 -25.91 9.01 -7.18
C SER A 393 -24.50 9.58 -7.15
N THR A 394 -23.61 9.07 -6.27
CA THR A 394 -22.28 9.65 -6.02
C THR A 394 -21.19 8.59 -5.87
N LEU A 395 -21.38 7.46 -6.48
CA LEU A 395 -20.53 6.28 -6.30
C LEU A 395 -19.09 6.51 -6.70
N ARG A 396 -18.21 6.22 -5.76
CA ARG A 396 -16.78 6.19 -5.98
C ARG A 396 -16.25 4.90 -5.38
N GLY A 397 -15.45 4.18 -6.17
CA GLY A 397 -14.87 2.93 -5.73
C GLY A 397 -13.82 3.07 -4.64
N ASN A 398 -13.30 1.95 -4.21
CA ASN A 398 -12.17 1.85 -3.32
C ASN A 398 -10.94 2.54 -3.91
N THR A 399 -10.02 2.92 -3.05
CA THR A 399 -8.80 3.61 -3.45
C THR A 399 -7.57 2.75 -3.17
N ARG A 400 -6.45 3.12 -3.80
CA ARG A 400 -5.14 2.52 -3.57
C ARG A 400 -4.54 2.95 -2.25
N GLU A 401 -4.76 4.20 -1.87
CA GLU A 401 -4.11 4.84 -0.74
C GLU A 401 -5.07 5.69 0.08
N LEU A 402 -4.86 5.69 1.38
CA LEU A 402 -5.55 6.54 2.33
C LEU A 402 -4.60 7.63 2.83
N MET A 403 -5.13 8.82 3.07
CA MET A 403 -4.42 9.86 3.78
C MET A 403 -5.13 10.18 5.10
N ILE A 404 -4.37 10.23 6.18
CA ILE A 404 -4.82 10.79 7.46
C ILE A 404 -4.15 12.15 7.66
N ARG A 405 -4.92 13.10 8.14
CA ARG A 405 -4.43 14.45 8.36
C ARG A 405 -4.89 15.05 9.68
N LEU A 406 -3.95 15.76 10.32
CA LEU A 406 -4.17 16.68 11.42
C LEU A 406 -4.25 18.10 10.87
N GLY A 407 -5.32 18.83 11.13
CA GLY A 407 -5.42 20.22 10.70
C GLY A 407 -6.78 20.57 10.09
N PRO A 408 -6.87 21.69 9.38
CA PRO A 408 -8.12 22.09 8.74
C PRO A 408 -8.58 21.06 7.71
N ILE A 409 -9.89 20.89 7.58
CA ILE A 409 -10.51 20.08 6.53
C ILE A 409 -10.10 20.65 5.17
N ILE A 410 -9.67 19.77 4.28
CA ILE A 410 -9.36 20.11 2.89
C ILE A 410 -10.57 19.77 2.01
N PRO A 411 -10.88 20.64 1.01
CA PRO A 411 -11.93 20.34 0.05
C PRO A 411 -11.65 19.11 -0.80
N ASP A 412 -12.71 18.37 -1.12
CA ASP A 412 -12.62 17.27 -2.08
C ASP A 412 -12.10 17.78 -3.44
N GLY A 413 -11.28 16.96 -4.10
CA GLY A 413 -10.65 17.31 -5.36
C GLY A 413 -9.36 18.13 -5.24
N THR A 414 -8.92 18.44 -4.00
CA THR A 414 -7.61 19.10 -3.79
C THR A 414 -6.49 18.15 -4.24
N ASP A 415 -5.54 18.70 -4.97
CA ASP A 415 -4.36 17.98 -5.47
C ASP A 415 -3.44 17.58 -4.32
N VAL A 416 -3.14 16.27 -4.22
CA VAL A 416 -2.25 15.72 -3.18
C VAL A 416 -0.87 16.36 -3.23
N ALA A 417 -0.35 16.64 -4.43
CA ALA A 417 0.97 17.25 -4.60
C ALA A 417 1.08 18.67 -4.03
N THR A 418 -0.05 19.35 -3.80
CA THR A 418 -0.07 20.69 -3.22
C THR A 418 -0.20 20.73 -1.70
N LEU A 419 -0.41 19.56 -1.07
CA LEU A 419 -0.69 19.48 0.36
C LEU A 419 0.53 19.58 1.28
N PRO A 420 1.73 19.07 0.91
CA PRO A 420 2.90 19.29 1.74
C PRO A 420 3.31 20.76 1.69
N ASP A 421 3.42 21.39 2.86
CA ASP A 421 4.04 22.71 2.96
C ASP A 421 5.56 22.51 3.11
N PRO A 422 6.36 22.87 2.09
CA PRO A 422 7.81 22.71 2.15
C PRO A 422 8.46 23.44 3.33
N ALA A 423 7.84 24.51 3.83
CA ALA A 423 8.33 25.25 4.99
C ALA A 423 8.20 24.47 6.30
N LEU A 424 7.32 23.49 6.35
CA LEU A 424 7.11 22.63 7.52
C LEU A 424 7.91 21.33 7.46
N MET A 425 8.63 21.08 6.37
CA MET A 425 9.41 19.84 6.23
C MET A 425 10.52 19.76 7.28
N ILE A 426 10.55 18.65 8.01
CA ILE A 426 11.66 18.33 8.91
C ILE A 426 12.75 17.64 8.10
N ARG A 427 13.84 18.35 7.84
CA ARG A 427 14.95 17.86 7.04
C ARG A 427 15.73 16.78 7.76
N GLY A 428 16.20 15.80 6.99
CA GLY A 428 17.13 14.78 7.43
C GLY A 428 18.60 15.21 7.27
N ALA A 429 19.48 14.25 7.10
CA ALA A 429 20.90 14.48 6.80
C ALA A 429 21.11 14.99 5.36
N GLY A 430 20.22 14.61 4.45
CA GLY A 430 20.15 15.11 3.08
C GLY A 430 19.18 16.30 2.96
N ASP A 431 18.85 16.66 1.70
CA ASP A 431 17.93 17.76 1.41
C ASP A 431 16.45 17.37 1.56
N GLU A 432 16.18 16.10 1.69
CA GLU A 432 14.84 15.55 1.88
C GLU A 432 14.55 15.27 3.35
N GLY A 433 13.26 15.14 3.69
CA GLY A 433 12.82 14.92 5.06
C GLY A 433 11.38 14.43 5.11
N VAL A 434 10.69 14.72 6.20
CA VAL A 434 9.32 14.31 6.45
C VAL A 434 8.42 15.51 6.69
N PHE A 435 7.15 15.38 6.28
CA PHE A 435 6.13 16.41 6.47
C PHE A 435 5.28 16.08 7.69
N PRO A 436 5.13 17.01 8.65
CA PRO A 436 4.22 16.83 9.78
C PRO A 436 2.76 16.93 9.35
N GLY A 437 1.88 16.43 10.22
CA GLY A 437 0.45 16.62 10.11
C GLY A 437 -0.26 15.75 9.09
N ARG A 438 0.44 14.86 8.38
CA ARG A 438 -0.16 13.90 7.43
C ARG A 438 0.55 12.55 7.44
N TYR A 439 -0.17 11.54 6.99
CA TYR A 439 0.36 10.20 6.70
C TYR A 439 -0.41 9.63 5.52
N ILE A 440 0.29 9.12 4.52
CA ILE A 440 -0.30 8.46 3.35
C ILE A 440 0.11 7.00 3.42
N ALA A 441 -0.86 6.09 3.38
CA ALA A 441 -0.59 4.66 3.41
C ALA A 441 -1.34 3.96 2.28
N PRO A 442 -0.73 2.96 1.65
CA PRO A 442 -1.47 2.02 0.84
C PRO A 442 -2.55 1.34 1.68
N VAL A 443 -3.64 0.95 1.06
CA VAL A 443 -4.60 0.05 1.70
C VAL A 443 -3.90 -1.30 1.87
N ASP A 444 -3.85 -1.79 3.11
CA ASP A 444 -3.12 -3.02 3.42
C ASP A 444 -3.85 -4.25 2.91
N GLU A 445 -5.16 -4.26 3.04
CA GLU A 445 -6.00 -5.41 2.72
C GLU A 445 -7.29 -4.98 2.02
N TYR A 446 -7.64 -5.69 0.94
CA TYR A 446 -8.95 -5.61 0.31
C TYR A 446 -9.74 -6.88 0.62
N ILE A 447 -10.97 -6.72 1.12
CA ILE A 447 -11.90 -7.83 1.29
C ILE A 447 -12.82 -7.89 0.07
N PHE A 448 -12.68 -8.94 -0.72
CA PHE A 448 -13.56 -9.20 -1.85
C PHE A 448 -14.82 -9.95 -1.41
N ALA A 449 -15.86 -9.86 -2.24
CA ALA A 449 -17.09 -10.61 -2.00
C ALA A 449 -16.86 -12.12 -2.09
N GLU A 450 -17.54 -12.85 -1.22
CA GLU A 450 -17.42 -14.29 -1.10
C GLU A 450 -18.73 -14.99 -1.46
N ASN A 451 -18.64 -16.24 -1.88
CA ASN A 451 -19.81 -17.10 -2.05
C ASN A 451 -20.47 -17.38 -0.71
N LYS A 452 -21.81 -17.35 -0.70
CA LYS A 452 -22.61 -17.66 0.49
C LYS A 452 -22.81 -19.16 0.71
N LEU A 453 -22.72 -19.95 -0.32
CA LEU A 453 -22.98 -21.39 -0.25
C LEU A 453 -21.72 -22.18 -0.60
N PRO A 454 -21.29 -23.12 0.25
CA PRO A 454 -20.20 -24.03 -0.07
C PRO A 454 -20.54 -24.85 -1.35
N GLY A 455 -19.56 -24.97 -2.26
CA GLY A 455 -19.71 -25.68 -3.51
C GLY A 455 -20.26 -24.84 -4.69
N ASP A 456 -20.66 -23.61 -4.45
CA ASP A 456 -20.95 -22.68 -5.53
C ASP A 456 -19.64 -22.25 -6.22
N ARG A 457 -19.77 -21.83 -7.48
CA ARG A 457 -18.64 -21.29 -8.24
C ARG A 457 -18.10 -20.05 -7.56
N LEU A 458 -16.78 -19.92 -7.49
CA LEU A 458 -16.13 -18.74 -6.92
C LEU A 458 -16.55 -17.46 -7.66
N VAL A 459 -16.87 -16.43 -6.90
CA VAL A 459 -17.22 -15.12 -7.43
C VAL A 459 -15.97 -14.45 -7.98
N PRO A 460 -15.98 -13.95 -9.24
CA PRO A 460 -14.84 -13.18 -9.74
C PRO A 460 -14.69 -11.88 -8.93
N ASN A 461 -13.44 -11.49 -8.68
CA ASN A 461 -13.17 -10.20 -8.07
C ASN A 461 -13.54 -9.07 -9.03
N ASP A 462 -14.27 -8.08 -8.53
CA ASP A 462 -14.65 -6.91 -9.32
C ASP A 462 -13.63 -5.79 -9.16
N PHE A 463 -12.52 -5.88 -9.90
CA PHE A 463 -11.50 -4.84 -9.89
C PHE A 463 -11.96 -3.52 -10.50
N GLU A 464 -13.10 -3.52 -11.22
CA GLU A 464 -13.70 -2.27 -11.71
C GLU A 464 -14.14 -1.37 -10.55
N CYS A 465 -14.35 -1.92 -9.36
CA CYS A 465 -14.63 -1.17 -8.16
C CYS A 465 -13.39 -0.52 -7.52
N LEU A 466 -12.21 -0.85 -7.99
CA LEU A 466 -10.98 -0.19 -7.62
C LEU A 466 -10.71 0.95 -8.62
N ALA A 467 -11.10 2.17 -8.27
CA ALA A 467 -11.10 3.31 -9.19
C ALA A 467 -9.76 3.53 -9.91
N PHE A 468 -8.65 3.30 -9.22
CA PHE A 468 -7.32 3.41 -9.79
C PHE A 468 -6.99 2.33 -10.84
N LEU A 469 -7.65 1.17 -10.79
CA LEU A 469 -7.51 0.12 -11.80
C LEU A 469 -8.42 0.39 -13.01
N VAL A 470 -9.63 0.87 -12.77
CA VAL A 470 -10.61 1.17 -13.81
C VAL A 470 -10.14 2.30 -14.71
N ASN A 471 -9.70 3.39 -14.12
CA ASN A 471 -9.24 4.58 -14.85
C ASN A 471 -7.80 4.43 -15.37
N GLY A 472 -7.15 3.31 -15.08
CA GLY A 472 -5.72 3.13 -15.27
C GLY A 472 -4.93 3.81 -14.16
N SER A 473 -3.77 3.24 -13.83
CA SER A 473 -2.75 3.97 -13.10
C SER A 473 -2.09 4.89 -14.11
N GLY A 474 -2.43 6.16 -14.11
CA GLY A 474 -1.90 7.13 -15.07
C GLY A 474 -0.37 7.10 -15.14
N PRO A 475 0.22 7.74 -16.15
CA PRO A 475 1.65 7.85 -16.24
C PRO A 475 2.17 8.52 -14.99
N LEU A 476 3.09 7.88 -14.32
CA LEU A 476 3.66 8.35 -13.06
C LEU A 476 4.40 9.69 -13.21
N ASP A 477 4.75 10.04 -14.45
CA ASP A 477 5.46 11.28 -14.81
C ASP A 477 4.61 12.28 -15.63
N GLY A 478 3.35 11.95 -15.88
CA GLY A 478 2.43 12.82 -16.63
C GLY A 478 2.71 12.92 -18.15
N THR A 479 3.71 12.21 -18.68
CA THR A 479 4.15 12.35 -20.07
C THR A 479 3.73 11.20 -20.98
N GLY A 480 3.26 10.10 -20.42
CA GLY A 480 2.86 8.91 -21.16
C GLY A 480 1.39 8.90 -21.59
N PRO A 481 1.02 8.09 -22.57
CA PRO A 481 -0.38 7.87 -22.89
C PRO A 481 -1.08 7.23 -21.70
N VAL A 482 -2.28 7.71 -21.42
CA VAL A 482 -3.19 7.06 -20.49
C VAL A 482 -3.34 5.61 -20.91
N VAL A 483 -2.96 4.72 -20.04
CA VAL A 483 -3.22 3.32 -20.26
C VAL A 483 -4.68 3.09 -19.99
N GLY A 484 -5.35 2.68 -21.02
CA GLY A 484 -6.74 2.28 -20.89
C GLY A 484 -6.89 1.24 -19.79
N GLN A 485 -8.03 1.22 -19.31
CA GLN A 485 -8.73 0.29 -18.47
C GLN A 485 -8.05 -1.07 -18.30
N LEU A 486 -7.92 -1.51 -17.08
CA LEU A 486 -7.63 -2.89 -16.77
C LEU A 486 -8.70 -3.78 -17.43
N THR A 487 -8.29 -4.70 -18.29
CA THR A 487 -9.18 -5.61 -18.99
C THR A 487 -9.02 -7.09 -18.58
N PRO A 488 -8.93 -7.45 -17.29
CA PRO A 488 -9.00 -8.85 -16.89
C PRO A 488 -10.43 -9.40 -16.95
N TRP A 489 -11.40 -8.56 -17.20
CA TRP A 489 -12.83 -8.88 -17.13
C TRP A 489 -13.31 -9.64 -18.33
N PRO A 490 -14.11 -10.68 -18.12
CA PRO A 490 -14.63 -11.50 -19.20
C PRO A 490 -15.47 -10.75 -20.23
N ASN A 491 -16.00 -9.59 -19.95
CA ASN A 491 -17.05 -8.94 -20.74
C ASN A 491 -16.85 -7.47 -21.08
N THR A 492 -15.74 -6.87 -20.76
CA THR A 492 -15.58 -5.44 -21.02
C THR A 492 -15.06 -5.18 -22.42
N ILE A 493 -15.97 -4.87 -23.34
CA ILE A 493 -15.66 -4.29 -24.65
C ILE A 493 -15.72 -2.76 -24.58
N ALA A 494 -16.39 -2.19 -23.59
CA ALA A 494 -16.56 -0.76 -23.37
C ALA A 494 -15.96 -0.33 -22.03
N ALA A 495 -15.63 0.96 -21.90
CA ALA A 495 -15.24 1.54 -20.63
C ALA A 495 -16.31 1.26 -19.58
N PRO A 496 -16.01 0.61 -18.45
CA PRO A 496 -17.02 0.33 -17.45
C PRO A 496 -17.54 1.64 -16.87
N VAL A 497 -18.80 1.68 -16.66
CA VAL A 497 -19.39 2.66 -15.76
C VAL A 497 -19.09 2.15 -14.36
N LEU A 498 -18.35 2.93 -13.57
CA LEU A 498 -18.17 2.65 -12.14
C LEU A 498 -19.52 2.66 -11.45
N ASP A 499 -20.07 1.49 -11.25
CA ASP A 499 -21.36 1.26 -10.60
C ASP A 499 -21.25 0.32 -9.40
N CYS A 500 -20.17 0.52 -8.62
CA CYS A 500 -19.90 -0.29 -7.46
C CYS A 500 -21.00 -0.23 -6.40
N GLY A 501 -21.81 0.80 -6.38
CA GLY A 501 -22.86 0.97 -5.40
C GLY A 501 -24.22 0.42 -5.80
N THR A 502 -24.56 0.40 -7.09
CA THR A 502 -25.75 -0.33 -7.53
C THR A 502 -25.53 -1.83 -7.45
N ARG A 503 -24.30 -2.30 -7.67
CA ARG A 503 -23.94 -3.70 -7.40
C ARG A 503 -24.04 -4.03 -5.92
N ALA A 504 -23.71 -3.08 -5.03
CA ALA A 504 -23.93 -3.23 -3.60
C ALA A 504 -25.41 -3.32 -3.20
N ALA A 505 -26.28 -2.78 -4.01
CA ALA A 505 -27.73 -2.77 -3.76
C ALA A 505 -28.50 -3.90 -4.49
N LEU A 506 -27.83 -4.69 -5.31
CA LEU A 506 -28.47 -5.87 -5.92
C LEU A 506 -28.68 -6.94 -4.85
N PRO A 507 -29.92 -7.41 -4.65
CA PRO A 507 -30.29 -8.32 -3.57
C PRO A 507 -29.66 -9.71 -3.66
#